data_bb60b7a01727ac7568d9291ed2eddb96
#
_entry.id   bb60b7a01727ac7568d9291ed2eddb96
#
_cell.length_a   1.000
_cell.length_b   1.000
_cell.length_c   1.000
_cell.angle_alpha   90.00
_cell.angle_beta   90.00
_cell.angle_gamma   90.00
#
_symmetry.space_group_name_H-M   'P 1'
#
loop_
_entity.id
_entity.type
_entity.pdbx_description
1 polymer ?
#
loop_
_entity_poly.entity_id
_entity_poly.type
_entity_poly.pdbx_seq_one_letter_code
_entity_poly.pdbx_strand_id
1 'polypeptide(L)'
;LNTLYAMSEDIYLSLDGENAVANRDKQELARYPLHTLQSIVSFSYAGLSPALMGECAKRGIGVALCSPRGRFLVRVCGEINGNVLLRRTQYRAADDETESCRIARCMIFGKLYNSRWSIERTKRDHGMWVDAETLSNASGQIKELLPRTLDEASLDGLRGMEGNGANAYFGVLDQLILNDKGIFSFN
;
A
#
# COMPACT_ATOMS: atom_id res chain seq x y z
N LEU A 1 3.12 -10.06 -2.22
CA LEU A 1 4.30 -9.22 -1.91
C LEU A 1 5.28 -10.06 -1.08
N ASN A 2 6.45 -10.38 -1.64
CA ASN A 2 7.48 -11.14 -0.93
C ASN A 2 8.49 -10.18 -0.32
N THR A 3 8.29 -9.85 0.95
CA THR A 3 9.19 -8.99 1.71
C THR A 3 10.00 -9.82 2.70
N LEU A 4 11.32 -9.68 2.66
CA LEU A 4 12.23 -10.23 3.67
C LEU A 4 12.34 -9.23 4.82
N TYR A 5 11.95 -9.66 6.02
CA TYR A 5 12.12 -8.89 7.26
C TYR A 5 13.27 -9.46 8.09
N ALA A 6 14.36 -8.70 8.25
CA ALA A 6 15.42 -9.01 9.19
C ALA A 6 15.14 -8.34 10.53
N MET A 7 14.50 -9.09 11.45
CA MET A 7 13.96 -8.55 12.71
C MET A 7 14.97 -8.50 13.86
N SER A 8 15.97 -9.38 13.86
CA SER A 8 16.99 -9.41 14.94
C SER A 8 18.05 -8.35 14.73
N GLU A 9 18.49 -7.70 15.80
CA GLU A 9 19.40 -6.54 15.79
C GLU A 9 20.82 -6.86 15.27
N ASP A 10 21.22 -8.13 15.29
CA ASP A 10 22.53 -8.63 14.97
C ASP A 10 22.63 -9.31 13.58
N ILE A 11 21.56 -9.31 12.80
CA ILE A 11 21.54 -9.88 11.46
C ILE A 11 22.22 -8.96 10.46
N TYR A 12 23.27 -9.45 9.81
CA TYR A 12 23.91 -8.84 8.65
C TYR A 12 23.46 -9.53 7.37
N LEU A 13 23.00 -8.77 6.39
CA LEU A 13 22.60 -9.31 5.10
C LEU A 13 23.70 -9.09 4.06
N SER A 14 24.11 -10.15 3.36
CA SER A 14 25.12 -10.09 2.29
C SER A 14 24.62 -10.71 1.00
N LEU A 15 25.28 -10.38 -0.10
CA LEU A 15 25.07 -11.00 -1.40
C LEU A 15 25.99 -12.21 -1.54
N ASP A 16 25.43 -13.36 -1.96
CA ASP A 16 26.19 -14.51 -2.42
C ASP A 16 25.48 -15.10 -3.66
N GLY A 17 26.12 -14.93 -4.82
CA GLY A 17 25.53 -15.26 -6.11
C GLY A 17 24.21 -14.51 -6.32
N GLU A 18 23.13 -15.26 -6.52
CA GLU A 18 21.76 -14.77 -6.74
C GLU A 18 20.93 -14.69 -5.44
N ASN A 19 21.58 -14.73 -4.27
CA ASN A 19 20.89 -14.83 -3.01
C ASN A 19 21.26 -13.71 -2.03
N ALA A 20 20.25 -13.26 -1.27
CA ALA A 20 20.46 -12.54 -0.03
C ALA A 20 20.72 -13.56 1.09
N VAL A 21 21.85 -13.45 1.76
CA VAL A 21 22.26 -14.36 2.82
C VAL A 21 22.22 -13.63 4.15
N ALA A 22 21.48 -14.18 5.10
CA ALA A 22 21.40 -13.67 6.47
C ALA A 22 22.49 -14.33 7.32
N ASN A 23 23.35 -13.50 7.90
CA ASN A 23 24.48 -13.94 8.71
C ASN A 23 24.37 -13.37 10.13
N ARG A 24 24.83 -14.17 11.10
CA ARG A 24 25.05 -13.78 12.50
C ARG A 24 26.39 -14.35 12.94
N ASP A 25 27.26 -13.53 13.53
CA ASP A 25 28.58 -13.93 14.00
C ASP A 25 29.38 -14.71 12.94
N LYS A 26 29.33 -14.29 11.68
CA LYS A 26 29.93 -14.91 10.50
C LYS A 26 29.40 -16.31 10.15
N GLN A 27 28.29 -16.73 10.77
CA GLN A 27 27.60 -17.96 10.41
C GLN A 27 26.37 -17.65 9.56
N GLU A 28 26.20 -18.39 8.48
CA GLU A 28 25.01 -18.31 7.64
C GLU A 28 23.82 -18.92 8.40
N LEU A 29 22.75 -18.15 8.54
CA LEU A 29 21.51 -18.60 9.16
C LEU A 29 20.46 -19.00 8.13
N ALA A 30 20.37 -18.24 7.02
CA ALA A 30 19.38 -18.46 6.00
C ALA A 30 19.80 -17.82 4.67
N ARG A 31 19.23 -18.33 3.59
CA ARG A 31 19.49 -17.91 2.22
C ARG A 31 18.18 -17.70 1.47
N TYR A 32 18.04 -16.55 0.81
CA TYR A 32 16.81 -16.14 0.12
C TYR A 32 17.14 -15.76 -1.33
N PRO A 33 16.58 -16.45 -2.34
CA PRO A 33 16.78 -16.10 -3.74
C PRO A 33 16.23 -14.72 -4.06
N LEU A 34 17.03 -13.83 -4.64
CA LEU A 34 16.65 -12.45 -4.96
C LEU A 34 15.46 -12.38 -5.92
N HIS A 35 15.34 -13.31 -6.87
CA HIS A 35 14.25 -13.33 -7.83
C HIS A 35 12.85 -13.53 -7.18
N THR A 36 12.80 -14.03 -5.95
CA THR A 36 11.55 -14.20 -5.19
C THR A 36 11.19 -12.95 -4.39
N LEU A 37 12.11 -12.01 -4.21
CA LEU A 37 11.94 -10.86 -3.33
C LEU A 37 11.49 -9.62 -4.11
N GLN A 38 10.57 -8.88 -3.53
CA GLN A 38 10.16 -7.55 -3.98
C GLN A 38 10.72 -6.46 -3.07
N SER A 39 11.01 -6.78 -1.82
CA SER A 39 11.60 -5.84 -0.88
C SER A 39 12.35 -6.54 0.26
N ILE A 40 13.26 -5.79 0.90
CA ILE A 40 13.98 -6.16 2.11
C ILE A 40 13.80 -5.02 3.11
N VAL A 41 13.37 -5.35 4.32
CA VAL A 41 13.30 -4.41 5.44
C VAL A 41 14.18 -4.95 6.57
N SER A 42 15.23 -4.21 6.94
CA SER A 42 16.11 -4.60 8.03
C SER A 42 15.90 -3.70 9.25
N PHE A 43 15.69 -4.32 10.39
CA PHE A 43 15.63 -3.68 11.70
C PHE A 43 16.95 -3.83 12.46
N SER A 44 18.00 -4.32 11.78
CA SER A 44 19.33 -4.54 12.33
C SER A 44 20.25 -3.36 12.08
N TYR A 45 21.03 -2.97 13.09
CA TYR A 45 22.14 -2.05 12.92
C TYR A 45 23.40 -2.68 12.28
N ALA A 46 23.45 -4.02 12.18
CA ALA A 46 24.51 -4.69 11.45
C ALA A 46 24.45 -4.39 9.94
N GLY A 47 23.26 -4.09 9.41
CA GLY A 47 23.06 -3.53 8.07
C GLY A 47 23.11 -4.56 6.95
N LEU A 48 23.42 -4.06 5.74
CA LEU A 48 23.54 -4.85 4.52
C LEU A 48 24.88 -4.58 3.81
N SER A 49 25.38 -5.57 3.07
CA SER A 49 26.56 -5.35 2.23
C SER A 49 26.26 -4.38 1.08
N PRO A 50 27.23 -3.53 0.68
CA PRO A 50 27.08 -2.67 -0.50
C PRO A 50 26.75 -3.45 -1.79
N ALA A 51 27.31 -4.67 -1.93
CA ALA A 51 27.04 -5.55 -3.06
C ALA A 51 25.56 -5.96 -3.11
N LEU A 52 24.96 -6.32 -1.98
CA LEU A 52 23.53 -6.65 -1.90
C LEU A 52 22.66 -5.43 -2.19
N MET A 53 23.02 -4.26 -1.63
CA MET A 53 22.30 -3.02 -1.90
C MET A 53 22.29 -2.67 -3.40
N GLY A 54 23.45 -2.76 -4.05
CA GLY A 54 23.61 -2.50 -5.47
C GLY A 54 22.84 -3.47 -6.35
N GLU A 55 22.87 -4.75 -6.02
CA GLU A 55 22.13 -5.76 -6.78
C GLU A 55 20.61 -5.63 -6.60
N CYS A 56 20.14 -5.33 -5.38
CA CYS A 56 18.74 -5.01 -5.14
C CYS A 56 18.29 -3.80 -5.94
N ALA A 57 19.10 -2.73 -5.96
CA ALA A 57 18.79 -1.52 -6.72
C ALA A 57 18.66 -1.79 -8.23
N LYS A 58 19.57 -2.60 -8.82
CA LYS A 58 19.50 -3.01 -10.22
C LYS A 58 18.25 -3.81 -10.56
N ARG A 59 17.81 -4.68 -9.65
CA ARG A 59 16.62 -5.54 -9.83
C ARG A 59 15.31 -4.86 -9.45
N GLY A 60 15.34 -3.62 -8.97
CA GLY A 60 14.15 -2.91 -8.48
C GLY A 60 13.58 -3.48 -7.17
N ILE A 61 14.39 -4.23 -6.41
CA ILE A 61 14.04 -4.74 -5.09
C ILE A 61 14.18 -3.60 -4.10
N GLY A 62 13.08 -3.20 -3.45
CA GLY A 62 13.08 -2.15 -2.45
C GLY A 62 13.89 -2.54 -1.22
N VAL A 63 14.76 -1.64 -0.73
CA VAL A 63 15.53 -1.87 0.51
C VAL A 63 15.34 -0.71 1.46
N ALA A 64 14.87 -1.01 2.67
CA ALA A 64 14.72 -0.06 3.75
C ALA A 64 15.45 -0.53 5.00
N LEU A 65 16.14 0.40 5.66
CA LEU A 65 16.75 0.19 6.97
C LEU A 65 15.95 0.95 8.02
N CYS A 66 15.60 0.26 9.07
CA CYS A 66 14.88 0.79 10.22
C CYS A 66 15.69 0.54 11.50
N SER A 67 15.45 1.34 12.52
CA SER A 67 15.95 1.01 13.85
C SER A 67 15.25 -0.26 14.39
N PRO A 68 15.78 -0.93 15.43
CA PRO A 68 15.12 -2.07 16.07
C PRO A 68 13.70 -1.75 16.59
N ARG A 69 13.43 -0.48 16.88
CA ARG A 69 12.10 0.00 17.30
C ARG A 69 11.17 0.40 16.16
N GLY A 70 11.55 0.11 14.89
CA GLY A 70 10.72 0.38 13.72
C GLY A 70 10.81 1.80 13.16
N ARG A 71 11.67 2.70 13.70
CA ARG A 71 11.88 4.02 13.12
C ARG A 71 12.62 3.89 11.79
N PHE A 72 12.04 4.43 10.73
CA PHE A 72 12.70 4.51 9.42
C PHE A 72 14.00 5.33 9.52
N LEU A 73 15.09 4.82 8.94
CA LEU A 73 16.40 5.46 8.90
C LEU A 73 16.77 5.87 7.47
N VAL A 74 16.77 4.91 6.53
CA VAL A 74 17.18 5.14 5.15
C VAL A 74 16.58 4.08 4.23
N ARG A 75 16.42 4.44 2.96
CA ARG A 75 16.19 3.47 1.88
C ARG A 75 17.29 3.56 0.84
N VAL A 76 17.61 2.43 0.24
CA VAL A 76 18.54 2.35 -0.88
C VAL A 76 17.80 2.74 -2.15
N CYS A 77 18.37 3.68 -2.91
CA CYS A 77 17.87 4.06 -4.22
C CYS A 77 18.99 3.81 -5.24
N GLY A 78 18.64 3.14 -6.33
CA GLY A 78 19.51 3.00 -7.50
C GLY A 78 19.49 4.25 -8.39
N GLU A 79 20.08 4.13 -9.57
CA GLU A 79 19.99 5.16 -10.61
C GLU A 79 18.54 5.46 -10.95
N ILE A 80 18.23 6.74 -11.03
CA ILE A 80 16.89 7.21 -11.38
C ILE A 80 16.77 7.21 -12.90
N ASN A 81 16.34 6.09 -13.45
CA ASN A 81 15.95 5.99 -14.85
C ASN A 81 14.49 6.44 -14.99
N GLY A 82 14.27 7.73 -15.20
CA GLY A 82 12.92 8.28 -15.28
C GLY A 82 12.67 9.02 -16.59
N ASN A 83 11.45 8.93 -17.10
CA ASN A 83 11.01 9.73 -18.23
C ASN A 83 10.84 11.19 -17.78
N VAL A 84 11.84 12.02 -18.06
CA VAL A 84 11.85 13.47 -17.73
C VAL A 84 10.64 14.18 -18.33
N LEU A 85 10.21 13.80 -19.53
CA LEU A 85 9.05 14.40 -20.19
C LEU A 85 7.76 14.07 -19.43
N LEU A 86 7.61 12.84 -18.94
CA LEU A 86 6.47 12.44 -18.12
C LEU A 86 6.43 13.24 -16.81
N ARG A 87 7.56 13.36 -16.11
CA ARG A 87 7.65 14.18 -14.88
C ARG A 87 7.27 15.62 -15.13
N ARG A 88 7.79 16.21 -16.21
CA ARG A 88 7.44 17.58 -16.60
C ARG A 88 5.95 17.73 -16.89
N THR A 89 5.33 16.74 -17.52
CA THR A 89 3.88 16.73 -17.77
C THR A 89 3.10 16.60 -16.44
N GLN A 90 3.56 15.77 -15.52
CA GLN A 90 2.94 15.63 -14.18
C GLN A 90 2.98 16.94 -13.39
N TYR A 91 4.12 17.67 -13.40
CA TYR A 91 4.20 18.98 -12.75
C TYR A 91 3.25 19.99 -13.38
N ARG A 92 3.17 20.07 -14.71
CA ARG A 92 2.25 20.96 -15.41
C ARG A 92 0.78 20.62 -15.11
N ALA A 93 0.45 19.33 -15.08
CA ALA A 93 -0.89 18.89 -14.71
C ALA A 93 -1.24 19.23 -13.25
N ALA A 94 -0.24 19.19 -12.35
CA ALA A 94 -0.44 19.58 -10.95
C ALA A 94 -0.69 21.07 -10.75
N ASP A 95 -0.12 21.91 -11.63
CA ASP A 95 -0.31 23.38 -11.64
C ASP A 95 -1.63 23.78 -12.31
N ASP A 96 -2.28 22.88 -13.05
CA ASP A 96 -3.57 23.09 -13.71
C ASP A 96 -4.69 22.42 -12.90
N GLU A 97 -5.55 23.25 -12.29
CA GLU A 97 -6.65 22.78 -11.45
C GLU A 97 -7.66 21.91 -12.22
N THR A 98 -7.91 22.23 -13.50
CA THR A 98 -8.82 21.47 -14.35
C THR A 98 -8.29 20.06 -14.63
N GLU A 99 -7.00 19.96 -14.98
CA GLU A 99 -6.35 18.66 -15.20
C GLU A 99 -6.20 17.88 -13.90
N SER A 100 -5.84 18.53 -12.80
CA SER A 100 -5.80 17.92 -11.46
C SER A 100 -7.17 17.38 -11.07
N CYS A 101 -8.25 18.13 -11.28
CA CYS A 101 -9.61 17.70 -11.02
C CYS A 101 -10.01 16.50 -11.88
N ARG A 102 -9.66 16.51 -13.17
CA ARG A 102 -9.93 15.40 -14.11
C ARG A 102 -9.27 14.10 -13.64
N ILE A 103 -8.01 14.17 -13.18
CA ILE A 103 -7.27 13.02 -12.67
C ILE A 103 -7.84 12.55 -11.33
N ALA A 104 -8.07 13.47 -10.39
CA ALA A 104 -8.64 13.17 -9.08
C ALA A 104 -10.01 12.50 -9.18
N ARG A 105 -10.86 12.95 -10.11
CA ARG A 105 -12.17 12.38 -10.41
C ARG A 105 -12.08 10.88 -10.72
N CYS A 106 -11.16 10.49 -11.60
CA CYS A 106 -10.95 9.09 -11.95
C CYS A 106 -10.49 8.25 -10.74
N MET A 107 -9.59 8.80 -9.91
CA MET A 107 -9.07 8.11 -8.73
C MET A 107 -10.15 7.93 -7.67
N ILE A 108 -10.92 8.98 -7.38
CA ILE A 108 -11.98 8.95 -6.37
C ILE A 108 -13.13 8.05 -6.84
N PHE A 109 -13.54 8.12 -8.12
CA PHE A 109 -14.52 7.20 -8.68
C PHE A 109 -14.08 5.74 -8.50
N GLY A 110 -12.83 5.41 -8.86
CA GLY A 110 -12.28 4.05 -8.69
C GLY A 110 -12.26 3.61 -7.22
N LYS A 111 -11.89 4.51 -6.30
CA LYS A 111 -11.91 4.24 -4.84
C LYS A 111 -13.33 3.95 -4.36
N LEU A 112 -14.30 4.79 -4.67
CA LEU A 112 -15.71 4.61 -4.29
C LEU A 112 -16.29 3.33 -4.89
N TYR A 113 -16.01 3.07 -6.16
CA TYR A 113 -16.43 1.85 -6.85
C TYR A 113 -15.92 0.60 -6.14
N ASN A 114 -14.62 0.54 -5.85
CA ASN A 114 -14.00 -0.61 -5.17
C ASN A 114 -14.52 -0.78 -3.74
N SER A 115 -14.69 0.32 -2.99
CA SER A 115 -15.27 0.29 -1.64
C SER A 115 -16.67 -0.30 -1.65
N ARG A 116 -17.52 0.14 -2.59
CA ARG A 116 -18.85 -0.42 -2.76
C ARG A 116 -18.82 -1.91 -3.07
N TRP A 117 -17.97 -2.34 -3.99
CA TRP A 117 -17.89 -3.76 -4.36
C TRP A 117 -17.32 -4.64 -3.23
N SER A 118 -16.45 -4.10 -2.37
CA SER A 118 -16.03 -4.79 -1.16
C SER A 118 -17.22 -5.09 -0.24
N ILE A 119 -18.11 -4.11 -0.02
CA ILE A 119 -19.33 -4.27 0.77
C ILE A 119 -20.27 -5.30 0.12
N GLU A 120 -20.54 -5.14 -1.19
CA GLU A 120 -21.45 -6.05 -1.93
C GLU A 120 -20.94 -7.50 -1.93
N ARG A 121 -19.62 -7.69 -2.05
CA ARG A 121 -19.01 -9.01 -1.98
C ARG A 121 -19.20 -9.64 -0.60
N THR A 122 -18.90 -8.91 0.47
CA THR A 122 -19.09 -9.42 1.84
C THR A 122 -20.54 -9.79 2.09
N LYS A 123 -21.49 -8.93 1.69
CA LYS A 123 -22.92 -9.19 1.81
C LYS A 123 -23.35 -10.46 1.05
N ARG A 124 -22.83 -10.65 -0.17
CA ARG A 124 -23.16 -11.83 -1.00
C ARG A 124 -22.57 -13.11 -0.43
N ASP A 125 -21.29 -13.06 -0.06
CA ASP A 125 -20.52 -14.28 0.31
C ASP A 125 -20.76 -14.65 1.78
N HIS A 126 -21.14 -13.70 2.64
CA HIS A 126 -21.26 -13.87 4.10
C HIS A 126 -22.54 -13.29 4.69
N GLY A 127 -23.63 -13.19 3.89
CA GLY A 127 -24.88 -12.57 4.30
C GLY A 127 -25.55 -13.13 5.56
N MET A 128 -25.23 -14.38 5.95
CA MET A 128 -25.73 -14.99 7.19
C MET A 128 -24.95 -14.54 8.46
N TRP A 129 -23.80 -13.90 8.29
CA TRP A 129 -22.88 -13.53 9.37
C TRP A 129 -22.80 -12.01 9.60
N VAL A 130 -23.42 -11.23 8.72
CA VAL A 130 -23.38 -9.78 8.70
C VAL A 130 -24.79 -9.17 8.63
N ASP A 131 -24.93 -7.93 9.06
CA ASP A 131 -26.19 -7.19 8.86
C ASP A 131 -26.30 -6.72 7.40
N ALA A 132 -27.03 -7.51 6.62
CA ALA A 132 -27.23 -7.27 5.19
C ALA A 132 -27.98 -5.96 4.89
N GLU A 133 -28.81 -5.47 5.81
CA GLU A 133 -29.54 -4.21 5.65
C GLU A 133 -28.59 -3.03 5.83
N THR A 134 -27.81 -3.00 6.90
CA THR A 134 -26.80 -1.97 7.15
C THR A 134 -25.77 -1.91 6.01
N LEU A 135 -25.28 -3.08 5.52
CA LEU A 135 -24.37 -3.13 4.38
C LEU A 135 -25.03 -2.63 3.08
N SER A 136 -26.31 -2.93 2.86
CA SER A 136 -27.04 -2.45 1.68
C SER A 136 -27.22 -0.94 1.70
N ASN A 137 -27.49 -0.36 2.86
CA ASN A 137 -27.63 1.08 3.05
C ASN A 137 -26.29 1.81 2.76
N ALA A 138 -25.18 1.32 3.30
CA ALA A 138 -23.84 1.86 3.05
C ALA A 138 -23.47 1.76 1.55
N SER A 139 -23.71 0.59 0.93
CA SER A 139 -23.49 0.40 -0.51
C SER A 139 -24.35 1.34 -1.35
N GLY A 140 -25.62 1.56 -0.96
CA GLY A 140 -26.54 2.49 -1.60
C GLY A 140 -26.04 3.93 -1.57
N GLN A 141 -25.60 4.41 -0.40
CA GLN A 141 -25.00 5.73 -0.24
C GLN A 141 -23.79 5.94 -1.17
N ILE A 142 -22.88 4.97 -1.21
CA ILE A 142 -21.71 5.06 -2.11
C ILE A 142 -22.14 5.02 -3.58
N LYS A 143 -23.16 4.22 -3.93
CA LYS A 143 -23.69 4.13 -5.30
C LYS A 143 -24.19 5.49 -5.80
N GLU A 144 -24.85 6.26 -4.95
CA GLU A 144 -25.37 7.59 -5.29
C GLU A 144 -24.27 8.63 -5.52
N LEU A 145 -23.09 8.45 -4.89
CA LEU A 145 -21.94 9.32 -5.10
C LEU A 145 -21.26 9.09 -6.44
N LEU A 146 -21.30 7.88 -7.01
CA LEU A 146 -20.55 7.53 -8.22
C LEU A 146 -20.87 8.44 -9.43
N PRO A 147 -22.13 8.64 -9.86
CA PRO A 147 -22.42 9.55 -10.97
C PRO A 147 -22.04 10.99 -10.63
N ARG A 148 -22.33 11.44 -9.41
CA ARG A 148 -21.98 12.80 -8.97
C ARG A 148 -20.47 13.07 -8.99
N THR A 149 -19.66 12.06 -8.70
CA THR A 149 -18.20 12.15 -8.78
C THR A 149 -17.72 12.39 -10.21
N LEU A 150 -18.40 11.83 -11.21
CA LEU A 150 -18.05 12.03 -12.62
C LEU A 150 -18.38 13.44 -13.13
N ASP A 151 -19.38 14.07 -12.56
CA ASP A 151 -19.85 15.40 -12.97
C ASP A 151 -19.22 16.54 -12.16
N GLU A 152 -18.51 16.22 -11.05
CA GLU A 152 -17.90 17.23 -10.17
C GLU A 152 -16.75 17.96 -10.85
N ALA A 153 -16.76 19.27 -10.79
CA ALA A 153 -15.81 20.15 -11.47
C ALA A 153 -14.75 20.78 -10.52
N SER A 154 -14.88 20.58 -9.21
CA SER A 154 -13.98 21.15 -8.21
C SER A 154 -13.26 20.09 -7.38
N LEU A 155 -12.02 20.38 -7.00
CA LEU A 155 -11.25 19.50 -6.10
C LEU A 155 -11.89 19.42 -4.70
N ASP A 156 -12.47 20.51 -4.22
CA ASP A 156 -13.12 20.53 -2.91
C ASP A 156 -14.44 19.73 -2.90
N GLY A 157 -15.22 19.79 -3.97
CA GLY A 157 -16.39 18.93 -4.17
C GLY A 157 -16.00 17.45 -4.19
N LEU A 158 -14.91 17.11 -4.89
CA LEU A 158 -14.37 15.74 -4.91
C LEU A 158 -13.89 15.27 -3.54
N ARG A 159 -13.23 16.13 -2.74
CA ARG A 159 -12.86 15.82 -1.34
C ARG A 159 -14.09 15.55 -0.48
N GLY A 160 -15.16 16.35 -0.64
CA GLY A 160 -16.43 16.15 0.04
C GLY A 160 -17.05 14.79 -0.28
N MET A 161 -17.05 14.40 -1.56
CA MET A 161 -17.56 13.11 -2.00
C MET A 161 -16.71 11.95 -1.50
N GLU A 162 -15.38 12.10 -1.52
CA GLU A 162 -14.45 11.13 -0.94
C GLU A 162 -14.74 10.92 0.55
N GLY A 163 -14.89 12.01 1.31
CA GLY A 163 -15.20 11.99 2.73
C GLY A 163 -16.53 11.29 3.03
N ASN A 164 -17.57 11.60 2.28
CA ASN A 164 -18.89 10.96 2.43
C ASN A 164 -18.82 9.45 2.13
N GLY A 165 -18.12 9.07 1.06
CA GLY A 165 -17.92 7.66 0.73
C GLY A 165 -17.06 6.92 1.76
N ALA A 166 -16.04 7.59 2.32
CA ALA A 166 -15.22 7.05 3.40
C ALA A 166 -16.05 6.82 4.65
N ASN A 167 -16.89 7.79 5.07
CA ASN A 167 -17.77 7.64 6.21
C ASN A 167 -18.74 6.46 6.05
N ALA A 168 -19.36 6.31 4.88
CA ALA A 168 -20.24 5.17 4.60
C ALA A 168 -19.48 3.84 4.66
N TYR A 169 -18.26 3.76 4.11
CA TYR A 169 -17.44 2.55 4.09
C TYR A 169 -16.91 2.18 5.48
N PHE A 170 -16.29 3.14 6.18
CA PHE A 170 -15.71 2.91 7.49
C PHE A 170 -16.77 2.67 8.57
N GLY A 171 -17.97 3.24 8.42
CA GLY A 171 -19.10 2.98 9.30
C GLY A 171 -19.56 1.52 9.32
N VAL A 172 -19.20 0.73 8.29
CA VAL A 172 -19.51 -0.70 8.21
C VAL A 172 -18.26 -1.58 8.18
N LEU A 173 -17.07 -1.00 8.32
CA LEU A 173 -15.81 -1.72 8.17
C LEU A 173 -15.68 -2.89 9.14
N ASP A 174 -16.16 -2.74 10.37
CA ASP A 174 -16.14 -3.83 11.34
C ASP A 174 -16.86 -5.08 10.83
N GLN A 175 -17.97 -4.92 10.11
CA GLN A 175 -18.70 -6.06 9.55
C GLN A 175 -17.96 -6.73 8.38
N LEU A 176 -17.01 -6.04 7.75
CA LEU A 176 -16.18 -6.60 6.68
C LEU A 176 -15.02 -7.44 7.22
N ILE A 177 -14.69 -7.31 8.53
CA ILE A 177 -13.69 -8.09 9.22
C ILE A 177 -14.38 -9.30 9.85
N LEU A 178 -14.20 -10.47 9.27
CA LEU A 178 -14.95 -11.68 9.65
C LEU A 178 -14.21 -12.56 10.67
N ASN A 179 -12.88 -12.45 10.74
CA ASN A 179 -12.05 -13.28 11.62
C ASN A 179 -11.72 -12.54 12.91
N ASP A 180 -11.50 -13.33 13.98
CA ASP A 180 -10.98 -12.87 15.27
C ASP A 180 -11.77 -11.74 15.94
N LYS A 181 -13.09 -11.71 15.75
CA LYS A 181 -14.01 -10.72 16.34
C LYS A 181 -13.89 -10.57 17.87
N GLY A 182 -13.44 -11.63 18.57
CA GLY A 182 -13.18 -11.58 20.02
C GLY A 182 -11.89 -10.84 20.41
N ILE A 183 -10.98 -10.60 19.44
CA ILE A 183 -9.68 -9.98 19.66
C ILE A 183 -9.64 -8.57 19.07
N PHE A 184 -10.28 -8.37 17.92
CA PHE A 184 -10.26 -7.11 17.19
C PHE A 184 -11.65 -6.66 16.77
N SER A 185 -11.98 -5.41 17.06
CA SER A 185 -13.16 -4.69 16.55
C SER A 185 -12.73 -3.32 16.05
N PHE A 186 -13.36 -2.84 14.99
CA PHE A 186 -13.15 -1.49 14.46
C PHE A 186 -14.31 -0.60 14.93
N ASN A 187 -14.00 0.40 15.77
CA ASN A 187 -14.94 1.39 16.31
C ASN A 187 -14.67 2.77 15.70
#